data_cf550473cafaeb2af4c1a5ab7494c0a3
#
_entry.id   cf550473cafaeb2af4c1a5ab7494c0a3
#
_cell.length_a   1.000
_cell.length_b   1.000
_cell.length_c   1.000
_cell.angle_alpha   90.00
_cell.angle_beta   90.00
_cell.angle_gamma   90.00
#
_symmetry.space_group_name_H-M   'P 1'
#
loop_
_entity.id
_entity.type
_entity.pdbx_description
1 polymer ?
#
loop_
_entity_poly.entity_id
_entity_poly.type
_entity_poly.pdbx_seq_one_letter_code
_entity_poly.pdbx_strand_id
1 'polypeptide(L)'
;DASAAEIDTLDGLSRGSIIYGNSSAATAILTKGSASTVLTSDGTDISWTAAAAGRTGAVTWDTTVKTGDFTAANGVGYFINTTSGAKTVTLPAGTPGHIVAFADYTNTWQTNNVTLSPNGSEKIGGIAADATLNVEGLSASFVYIDSTEGWKIVEDATSNIVGATFLTATGGTITTSGNFKIHTFTGNGTFEVTGLSNSPANNAISYAISAGGGSAAGYYSGGGAGGFRESKTSYDSYTASPLAASGGVPVSVTTYPVVIGAGGAGVSDGANLGNNGANSSAFSITSTAGGGGGGGTGGGAGGNAGGSGGGEGYVSAGGAGAGNTPPVSPPQGNAGGLAGPKGGAGGGGGGATAVGAVGFAPGPNSDTGSGGAGGAGATTSIPGSPTAYAGGGGGGGVCAGGAGGAGGGGTGTTNAASSPSQAGGTNTGGGGGSRGPLGTGGSGVVLIRYRFQ
;
A
#
# COMPACT_ATOMS: atom_id res chain seq x y z
N ASP A 1 -80.94 25.60 7.49
CA ASP A 1 -80.38 26.82 8.02
C ASP A 1 -79.67 26.60 9.31
N ALA A 2 -78.51 27.22 9.48
CA ALA A 2 -77.66 27.02 10.69
C ALA A 2 -78.38 27.62 11.89
N SER A 3 -78.45 26.94 13.01
CA SER A 3 -78.93 27.42 14.28
C SER A 3 -77.98 28.49 14.89
N ALA A 4 -78.51 29.39 15.77
CA ALA A 4 -77.67 30.36 16.48
C ALA A 4 -76.52 29.64 17.22
N ALA A 5 -76.78 28.48 17.81
CA ALA A 5 -75.73 27.64 18.51
C ALA A 5 -74.63 27.16 17.58
N GLU A 6 -74.94 26.83 16.34
CA GLU A 6 -73.92 26.42 15.33
C GLU A 6 -73.13 27.64 14.86
N ILE A 7 -73.70 28.81 14.77
CA ILE A 7 -73.01 30.04 14.44
C ILE A 7 -72.05 30.43 15.61
N ASP A 8 -72.51 30.35 16.87
CA ASP A 8 -71.70 30.62 18.05
C ASP A 8 -70.47 29.70 18.13
N THR A 9 -70.61 28.44 17.64
CA THR A 9 -69.51 27.51 17.55
C THR A 9 -68.42 28.02 16.62
N LEU A 10 -68.74 28.73 15.54
CA LEU A 10 -67.79 29.29 14.62
C LEU A 10 -67.00 30.47 15.22
N ASP A 11 -67.64 31.27 16.08
CA ASP A 11 -66.99 32.41 16.77
C ASP A 11 -65.95 31.95 17.83
N GLY A 12 -66.07 30.74 18.33
CA GLY A 12 -65.15 30.16 19.28
C GLY A 12 -63.89 29.48 18.66
N LEU A 13 -63.69 29.53 17.33
CA LEU A 13 -62.61 28.89 16.66
C LEU A 13 -61.25 29.54 16.96
N SER A 14 -60.35 28.82 17.58
CA SER A 14 -58.97 29.21 17.69
C SER A 14 -58.12 28.61 16.55
N ARG A 15 -56.98 29.23 16.25
CA ARG A 15 -56.08 28.77 15.18
C ARG A 15 -55.70 27.28 15.37
N GLY A 16 -55.98 26.46 14.35
CA GLY A 16 -55.70 25.04 14.32
C GLY A 16 -56.77 24.13 14.92
N SER A 17 -57.94 24.69 15.31
CA SER A 17 -59.11 23.90 15.72
C SER A 17 -59.79 23.27 14.51
N ILE A 18 -60.47 22.15 14.72
CA ILE A 18 -61.28 21.42 13.75
C ILE A 18 -62.72 21.41 14.23
N ILE A 19 -63.69 21.72 13.35
CA ILE A 19 -65.13 21.53 13.62
C ILE A 19 -65.48 20.10 13.26
N TYR A 20 -66.18 19.38 14.15
CA TYR A 20 -66.62 18.01 13.94
C TYR A 20 -67.98 17.74 14.57
N GLY A 21 -68.63 16.65 14.15
CA GLY A 21 -69.81 16.16 14.85
C GLY A 21 -69.38 15.27 16.02
N ASN A 22 -69.82 15.61 17.23
CA ASN A 22 -69.53 14.80 18.42
C ASN A 22 -70.41 13.54 18.53
N SER A 23 -70.22 12.75 19.58
CA SER A 23 -71.00 11.51 19.84
C SER A 23 -72.52 11.70 19.91
N SER A 24 -73.04 12.92 20.05
CA SER A 24 -74.44 13.28 20.00
C SER A 24 -74.87 13.86 18.65
N ALA A 25 -74.06 13.74 17.63
CA ALA A 25 -74.21 14.32 16.29
C ALA A 25 -74.35 15.86 16.30
N ALA A 26 -73.93 16.53 17.39
CA ALA A 26 -73.95 17.99 17.49
C ALA A 26 -72.61 18.57 17.05
N THR A 27 -72.62 19.79 16.47
CA THR A 27 -71.42 20.54 16.07
C THR A 27 -70.56 20.85 17.31
N ALA A 28 -69.28 20.46 17.28
CA ALA A 28 -68.34 20.67 18.34
C ALA A 28 -66.97 21.13 17.79
N ILE A 29 -66.13 21.73 18.63
CA ILE A 29 -64.80 22.13 18.28
C ILE A 29 -63.79 21.18 18.92
N LEU A 30 -62.97 20.54 18.09
CA LEU A 30 -61.74 19.87 18.55
C LEU A 30 -60.62 20.90 18.50
N THR A 31 -60.14 21.33 19.66
CA THR A 31 -59.00 22.26 19.78
C THR A 31 -57.73 21.60 19.24
N LYS A 32 -56.81 22.42 18.74
CA LYS A 32 -55.51 21.87 18.21
C LYS A 32 -54.85 21.00 19.23
N GLY A 33 -54.22 19.90 18.74
CA GLY A 33 -53.40 19.05 19.54
C GLY A 33 -52.10 19.69 20.01
N SER A 34 -51.46 19.08 21.01
CA SER A 34 -50.12 19.43 21.41
C SER A 34 -49.10 19.14 20.30
N ALA A 35 -47.86 19.66 20.42
CA ALA A 35 -46.81 19.30 19.50
C ALA A 35 -46.61 17.76 19.49
N SER A 36 -46.32 17.21 18.33
CA SER A 36 -46.10 15.75 18.12
C SER A 36 -47.36 14.89 18.34
N THR A 37 -48.58 15.44 18.26
CA THR A 37 -49.80 14.66 18.17
C THR A 37 -50.33 14.55 16.74
N VAL A 38 -51.02 13.46 16.44
CA VAL A 38 -51.72 13.24 15.16
C VAL A 38 -53.21 13.08 15.40
N LEU A 39 -54.01 13.53 14.44
CA LEU A 39 -55.46 13.30 14.47
C LEU A 39 -55.73 11.85 14.17
N THR A 40 -56.39 11.18 15.08
CA THR A 40 -56.77 9.74 14.97
C THR A 40 -58.27 9.62 15.09
N SER A 41 -58.81 8.50 14.56
CA SER A 41 -60.18 8.03 14.79
C SER A 41 -60.16 6.67 15.43
N ASP A 42 -61.00 6.47 16.43
CA ASP A 42 -61.26 5.15 17.03
C ASP A 42 -62.39 4.36 16.34
N GLY A 43 -62.91 4.91 15.24
CA GLY A 43 -64.04 4.41 14.50
C GLY A 43 -65.39 5.04 14.95
N THR A 44 -65.40 5.82 16.02
CA THR A 44 -66.58 6.48 16.56
C THR A 44 -66.33 8.00 16.60
N ASP A 45 -65.22 8.42 17.17
CA ASP A 45 -64.86 9.83 17.35
C ASP A 45 -63.44 10.13 16.82
N ILE A 46 -63.11 11.40 16.67
CA ILE A 46 -61.76 11.88 16.39
C ILE A 46 -61.13 12.50 17.62
N SER A 47 -59.83 12.25 17.79
CA SER A 47 -59.06 12.81 18.91
C SER A 47 -57.58 13.04 18.50
N TRP A 48 -56.88 13.89 19.28
CA TRP A 48 -55.44 14.04 19.13
C TRP A 48 -54.75 13.00 20.03
N THR A 49 -53.97 12.10 19.42
CA THR A 49 -53.15 11.12 20.15
C THR A 49 -51.68 11.41 19.89
N ALA A 50 -50.82 10.98 20.79
CA ALA A 50 -49.38 11.00 20.52
C ALA A 50 -49.12 10.27 19.19
N ALA A 51 -48.29 10.86 18.33
CA ALA A 51 -47.83 10.16 17.16
C ALA A 51 -47.21 8.85 17.64
N ALA A 52 -47.68 7.71 17.10
CA ALA A 52 -47.04 6.42 17.41
C ALA A 52 -45.52 6.54 17.14
N ALA A 53 -44.72 6.27 18.11
CA ALA A 53 -43.29 6.25 17.95
C ALA A 53 -42.94 5.14 16.94
N GLY A 54 -42.51 5.52 15.77
CA GLY A 54 -42.05 4.61 14.73
C GLY A 54 -43.13 4.22 13.70
N ARG A 55 -42.72 4.11 12.46
CA ARG A 55 -43.49 3.41 11.41
C ARG A 55 -43.63 1.95 11.82
N THR A 56 -44.80 1.34 11.57
CA THR A 56 -44.96 -0.12 11.71
C THR A 56 -43.84 -0.82 10.94
N GLY A 57 -42.96 -1.53 11.63
CA GLY A 57 -41.81 -2.23 11.03
C GLY A 57 -40.47 -1.43 11.04
N ALA A 58 -40.40 -0.25 11.67
CA ALA A 58 -39.13 0.50 11.84
C ALA A 58 -38.90 0.86 13.31
N VAL A 59 -37.63 0.90 13.71
CA VAL A 59 -37.21 1.37 15.04
C VAL A 59 -36.70 2.81 14.97
N THR A 60 -36.87 3.56 16.09
CA THR A 60 -36.14 4.80 16.31
C THR A 60 -34.82 4.48 17.01
N TRP A 61 -33.68 4.81 16.40
CA TRP A 61 -32.37 4.50 16.97
C TRP A 61 -32.04 5.44 18.14
N ASP A 62 -31.77 4.86 19.31
CA ASP A 62 -31.14 5.57 20.42
C ASP A 62 -29.64 5.70 20.13
N THR A 63 -29.19 6.92 19.89
CA THR A 63 -27.79 7.21 19.58
C THR A 63 -26.89 7.23 20.81
N THR A 64 -27.44 7.05 22.02
CA THR A 64 -26.68 6.85 23.25
C THR A 64 -26.20 5.42 23.31
N VAL A 65 -24.90 5.20 23.05
CA VAL A 65 -24.30 3.87 23.04
C VAL A 65 -24.45 3.19 24.41
N LYS A 66 -24.98 1.96 24.42
CA LYS A 66 -25.14 1.16 25.63
C LYS A 66 -23.83 0.45 25.97
N THR A 67 -23.32 0.73 27.18
CA THR A 67 -22.07 0.16 27.72
C THR A 67 -22.30 -0.74 28.94
N GLY A 68 -23.54 -0.91 29.36
CA GLY A 68 -23.97 -1.76 30.48
C GLY A 68 -25.21 -2.55 30.09
N ASP A 69 -25.66 -3.42 31.02
CA ASP A 69 -26.93 -4.14 30.89
C ASP A 69 -28.12 -3.17 30.94
N PHE A 70 -29.18 -3.46 30.17
CA PHE A 70 -30.37 -2.59 30.15
C PHE A 70 -31.62 -3.37 29.71
N THR A 71 -32.79 -2.74 29.91
CA THR A 71 -34.04 -3.23 29.36
C THR A 71 -34.38 -2.44 28.10
N ALA A 72 -34.64 -3.15 27.01
CA ALA A 72 -35.04 -2.54 25.74
C ALA A 72 -36.49 -2.06 25.79
N ALA A 73 -36.83 -1.04 25.01
CA ALA A 73 -38.18 -0.55 24.82
C ALA A 73 -38.70 -0.87 23.42
N ASN A 74 -40.00 -1.09 23.30
CA ASN A 74 -40.63 -1.30 22.01
C ASN A 74 -40.42 -0.08 21.08
N GLY A 75 -40.14 -0.34 19.81
CA GLY A 75 -39.92 0.69 18.76
C GLY A 75 -38.54 1.31 18.78
N VAL A 76 -37.59 0.79 19.58
CA VAL A 76 -36.27 1.37 19.74
C VAL A 76 -35.17 0.42 19.26
N GLY A 77 -34.22 0.98 18.49
CA GLY A 77 -32.95 0.32 18.14
C GLY A 77 -31.79 0.84 19.00
N TYR A 78 -30.83 0.00 19.33
CA TYR A 78 -29.73 0.30 20.23
C TYR A 78 -28.39 -0.07 19.64
N PHE A 79 -27.38 0.78 19.83
CA PHE A 79 -25.97 0.49 19.61
C PHE A 79 -25.35 -0.02 20.90
N ILE A 80 -24.78 -1.24 20.91
CA ILE A 80 -24.25 -1.89 22.10
C ILE A 80 -22.73 -2.07 21.96
N ASN A 81 -22.00 -1.51 22.91
CA ASN A 81 -20.55 -1.62 23.02
C ASN A 81 -20.18 -2.69 24.06
N THR A 82 -19.59 -3.78 23.59
CA THR A 82 -19.14 -4.89 24.43
C THR A 82 -17.62 -4.93 24.65
N THR A 83 -16.88 -3.88 24.30
CA THR A 83 -15.42 -3.81 24.47
C THR A 83 -14.97 -4.14 25.90
N SER A 84 -15.75 -3.73 26.91
CA SER A 84 -15.44 -3.95 28.35
C SER A 84 -16.00 -5.27 28.90
N GLY A 85 -16.58 -6.13 28.09
CA GLY A 85 -17.19 -7.41 28.49
C GLY A 85 -18.60 -7.61 27.94
N ALA A 86 -19.11 -8.85 28.05
CA ALA A 86 -20.43 -9.23 27.61
C ALA A 86 -21.54 -8.38 28.26
N LYS A 87 -22.68 -8.21 27.56
CA LYS A 87 -23.83 -7.42 28.03
C LYS A 87 -25.10 -8.25 27.95
N THR A 88 -26.04 -7.96 28.89
CA THR A 88 -27.38 -8.55 28.87
C THR A 88 -28.42 -7.49 28.55
N VAL A 89 -29.30 -7.80 27.62
CA VAL A 89 -30.45 -6.96 27.27
C VAL A 89 -31.72 -7.72 27.60
N THR A 90 -32.52 -7.16 28.48
CA THR A 90 -33.87 -7.69 28.75
C THR A 90 -34.83 -7.14 27.70
N LEU A 91 -35.54 -8.02 27.00
CA LEU A 91 -36.55 -7.63 26.03
C LEU A 91 -37.79 -7.06 26.74
N PRO A 92 -38.50 -6.10 26.13
CA PRO A 92 -39.74 -5.58 26.69
C PRO A 92 -40.83 -6.67 26.69
N ALA A 93 -41.89 -6.50 27.48
CA ALA A 93 -43.07 -7.35 27.39
C ALA A 93 -43.63 -7.35 25.95
N GLY A 94 -43.81 -8.55 25.40
CA GLY A 94 -44.21 -8.73 24.02
C GLY A 94 -45.68 -8.49 23.79
N THR A 95 -46.01 -7.71 22.78
CA THR A 95 -47.35 -7.59 22.19
C THR A 95 -47.18 -7.77 20.67
N PRO A 96 -48.05 -8.50 19.97
CA PRO A 96 -47.92 -8.68 18.53
C PRO A 96 -47.66 -7.40 17.78
N GLY A 97 -46.55 -7.37 17.00
CA GLY A 97 -46.08 -6.19 16.27
C GLY A 97 -45.06 -5.32 17.02
N HIS A 98 -44.76 -5.60 18.29
CA HIS A 98 -43.64 -4.97 18.98
C HIS A 98 -42.31 -5.27 18.24
N ILE A 99 -41.44 -4.29 18.14
CA ILE A 99 -40.17 -4.39 17.43
C ILE A 99 -39.01 -3.83 18.27
N VAL A 100 -37.87 -4.49 18.26
CA VAL A 100 -36.60 -3.98 18.81
C VAL A 100 -35.47 -4.30 17.85
N ALA A 101 -34.43 -3.47 17.84
CA ALA A 101 -33.23 -3.74 17.03
C ALA A 101 -31.95 -3.49 17.82
N PHE A 102 -30.91 -4.20 17.45
CA PHE A 102 -29.59 -4.12 18.09
C PHE A 102 -28.51 -4.08 17.02
N ALA A 103 -27.45 -3.30 17.26
CA ALA A 103 -26.30 -3.22 16.37
C ALA A 103 -25.00 -3.28 17.20
N ASP A 104 -24.04 -4.07 16.72
CA ASP A 104 -22.68 -4.14 17.28
C ASP A 104 -21.94 -2.82 17.01
N TYR A 105 -21.72 -2.04 18.08
CA TYR A 105 -21.10 -0.71 17.95
C TYR A 105 -19.61 -0.75 17.64
N THR A 106 -18.90 -1.76 18.13
CA THR A 106 -17.43 -1.85 18.08
C THR A 106 -16.91 -3.10 17.39
N ASN A 107 -17.79 -3.90 16.76
CA ASN A 107 -17.43 -5.18 16.14
C ASN A 107 -16.75 -6.14 17.14
N THR A 108 -17.35 -6.29 18.33
CA THR A 108 -16.77 -7.08 19.43
C THR A 108 -17.67 -8.18 19.97
N TRP A 109 -18.87 -8.39 19.40
CA TRP A 109 -19.82 -9.40 19.91
C TRP A 109 -19.31 -10.83 19.74
N GLN A 110 -18.43 -11.13 18.79
CA GLN A 110 -17.78 -12.44 18.66
C GLN A 110 -16.85 -12.77 19.83
N THR A 111 -16.32 -11.75 20.53
CA THR A 111 -15.44 -11.92 21.69
C THR A 111 -16.19 -11.76 23.02
N ASN A 112 -17.07 -10.76 23.08
CA ASN A 112 -17.89 -10.44 24.23
C ASN A 112 -19.36 -10.37 23.79
N ASN A 113 -20.08 -11.45 23.97
CA ASN A 113 -21.42 -11.62 23.43
C ASN A 113 -22.45 -10.67 24.06
N VAL A 114 -23.54 -10.41 23.32
CA VAL A 114 -24.78 -9.86 23.89
C VAL A 114 -25.77 -10.99 24.12
N THR A 115 -26.27 -11.08 25.36
CA THR A 115 -27.35 -11.99 25.74
C THR A 115 -28.68 -11.25 25.68
N LEU A 116 -29.63 -11.74 24.92
CA LEU A 116 -31.02 -11.28 24.90
C LEU A 116 -31.85 -12.13 25.87
N SER A 117 -32.36 -11.54 26.92
CA SER A 117 -33.19 -12.20 27.90
C SER A 117 -34.68 -11.89 27.65
N PRO A 118 -35.56 -12.84 27.42
CA PRO A 118 -36.96 -12.56 27.21
C PRO A 118 -37.64 -12.06 28.51
N ASN A 119 -38.77 -11.35 28.37
CA ASN A 119 -39.49 -10.89 29.51
C ASN A 119 -40.26 -12.06 30.15
N GLY A 120 -39.93 -12.38 31.41
CA GLY A 120 -40.56 -13.49 32.15
C GLY A 120 -40.40 -14.84 31.45
N SER A 121 -41.52 -15.47 31.09
CA SER A 121 -41.56 -16.76 30.40
C SER A 121 -41.79 -16.66 28.89
N GLU A 122 -41.64 -15.47 28.32
CA GLU A 122 -41.75 -15.28 26.87
C GLU A 122 -40.69 -16.06 26.13
N LYS A 123 -40.84 -16.18 24.83
CA LYS A 123 -39.97 -16.98 24.00
C LYS A 123 -39.19 -16.12 23.01
N ILE A 124 -38.04 -16.65 22.59
CA ILE A 124 -37.25 -16.14 21.44
C ILE A 124 -37.14 -17.30 20.45
N GLY A 125 -37.70 -17.15 19.25
CA GLY A 125 -37.70 -18.24 18.24
C GLY A 125 -38.39 -19.53 18.67
N GLY A 126 -39.46 -19.41 19.50
CA GLY A 126 -40.20 -20.52 19.99
C GLY A 126 -39.66 -21.18 21.29
N ILE A 127 -38.52 -20.70 21.80
CA ILE A 127 -37.85 -21.28 22.98
C ILE A 127 -37.86 -20.26 24.12
N ALA A 128 -38.33 -20.71 25.32
CA ALA A 128 -38.33 -19.89 26.53
C ALA A 128 -36.92 -19.91 27.20
N ALA A 129 -35.96 -19.28 26.56
CA ALA A 129 -34.58 -19.16 27.04
C ALA A 129 -33.93 -17.94 26.43
N ASP A 130 -32.81 -17.54 27.03
CA ASP A 130 -31.93 -16.47 26.51
C ASP A 130 -31.39 -16.82 25.11
N ALA A 131 -31.27 -15.82 24.26
CA ALA A 131 -30.58 -15.91 22.98
C ALA A 131 -29.25 -15.15 22.99
N THR A 132 -28.29 -15.61 22.21
CA THR A 132 -26.96 -14.99 22.17
C THR A 132 -26.69 -14.37 20.81
N LEU A 133 -26.28 -13.10 20.80
CA LEU A 133 -25.72 -12.42 19.62
C LEU A 133 -24.21 -12.45 19.76
N ASN A 134 -23.53 -13.20 18.88
CA ASN A 134 -22.11 -13.51 18.95
C ASN A 134 -21.39 -13.37 17.61
N VAL A 135 -21.95 -12.63 16.68
CA VAL A 135 -21.38 -12.42 15.35
C VAL A 135 -20.82 -11.01 15.25
N GLU A 136 -19.60 -10.88 14.77
CA GLU A 136 -18.92 -9.59 14.55
C GLU A 136 -19.73 -8.71 13.58
N GLY A 137 -19.98 -7.46 13.99
CA GLY A 137 -20.68 -6.48 13.16
C GLY A 137 -22.15 -6.77 12.94
N LEU A 138 -22.75 -7.68 13.72
CA LEU A 138 -24.17 -8.04 13.59
C LEU A 138 -25.06 -6.81 13.85
N SER A 139 -26.04 -6.63 12.99
CA SER A 139 -27.23 -5.82 13.23
C SER A 139 -28.46 -6.69 13.02
N ALA A 140 -29.37 -6.71 13.99
CA ALA A 140 -30.52 -7.58 13.96
C ALA A 140 -31.77 -6.90 14.46
N SER A 141 -32.90 -7.11 13.79
CA SER A 141 -34.23 -6.64 14.17
C SER A 141 -35.12 -7.81 14.57
N PHE A 142 -35.82 -7.68 15.69
CA PHE A 142 -36.71 -8.67 16.26
C PHE A 142 -38.13 -8.13 16.35
N VAL A 143 -39.10 -8.94 15.96
CA VAL A 143 -40.52 -8.63 16.09
C VAL A 143 -41.17 -9.69 16.99
N TYR A 144 -42.02 -9.26 17.93
CA TYR A 144 -42.85 -10.17 18.72
C TYR A 144 -44.06 -10.57 17.88
N ILE A 145 -44.22 -11.87 17.67
CA ILE A 145 -45.30 -12.44 16.84
C ILE A 145 -46.53 -12.80 17.72
N ASP A 146 -46.30 -13.72 18.64
CA ASP A 146 -47.33 -14.26 19.54
C ASP A 146 -46.68 -14.99 20.72
N SER A 147 -47.49 -15.59 21.61
CA SER A 147 -47.01 -16.38 22.75
C SER A 147 -46.42 -17.75 22.37
N THR A 148 -46.60 -18.22 21.15
CA THR A 148 -46.07 -19.51 20.67
C THR A 148 -44.63 -19.37 20.21
N GLU A 149 -44.35 -18.41 19.37
CA GLU A 149 -43.03 -18.15 18.79
C GLU A 149 -42.28 -17.07 19.55
N GLY A 150 -42.96 -16.11 20.17
CA GLY A 150 -42.34 -14.98 20.89
C GLY A 150 -41.68 -13.97 19.96
N TRP A 151 -40.48 -13.58 20.31
CA TRP A 151 -39.65 -12.70 19.53
C TRP A 151 -38.97 -13.45 18.40
N LYS A 152 -39.12 -12.96 17.18
CA LYS A 152 -38.52 -13.55 15.98
C LYS A 152 -37.63 -12.57 15.25
N ILE A 153 -36.46 -13.01 14.82
CA ILE A 153 -35.59 -12.21 13.96
C ILE A 153 -36.22 -12.07 12.57
N VAL A 154 -36.31 -10.85 12.07
CA VAL A 154 -36.93 -10.54 10.77
C VAL A 154 -35.92 -9.94 9.79
N GLU A 155 -34.88 -9.32 10.29
CA GLU A 155 -33.76 -8.79 9.52
C GLU A 155 -32.47 -9.01 10.31
N ASP A 156 -31.44 -9.49 9.62
CA ASP A 156 -30.09 -9.53 10.14
C ASP A 156 -29.09 -9.08 9.07
N ALA A 157 -28.01 -8.46 9.51
CA ALA A 157 -26.85 -8.14 8.70
C ALA A 157 -25.60 -8.45 9.52
N THR A 158 -24.67 -9.19 8.91
CA THR A 158 -23.43 -9.65 9.55
C THR A 158 -22.22 -8.80 9.17
N SER A 159 -22.42 -7.70 8.47
CA SER A 159 -21.35 -6.78 8.10
C SER A 159 -21.82 -5.33 8.16
N ASN A 160 -21.12 -4.50 8.93
CA ASN A 160 -21.27 -3.06 8.84
C ASN A 160 -20.51 -2.55 7.62
N ILE A 161 -21.11 -1.61 6.89
CA ILE A 161 -20.39 -0.83 5.89
C ILE A 161 -19.45 0.10 6.66
N VAL A 162 -18.16 -0.18 6.62
CA VAL A 162 -17.12 0.69 7.18
C VAL A 162 -16.50 1.54 6.08
N GLY A 163 -16.14 2.76 6.41
CA GLY A 163 -15.38 3.61 5.49
C GLY A 163 -14.07 2.93 5.08
N ALA A 164 -13.59 3.22 3.86
CA ALA A 164 -12.33 2.67 3.40
C ALA A 164 -11.17 3.17 4.29
N THR A 165 -10.39 2.25 4.81
CA THR A 165 -9.11 2.55 5.44
C THR A 165 -7.97 2.11 4.53
N PHE A 166 -6.84 2.79 4.62
CA PHE A 166 -5.70 2.55 3.75
C PHE A 166 -4.46 2.23 4.58
N LEU A 167 -3.48 1.61 3.92
CA LEU A 167 -2.19 1.31 4.50
C LEU A 167 -1.50 2.61 4.97
N THR A 168 -0.97 2.58 6.19
CA THR A 168 -0.17 3.67 6.76
C THR A 168 1.20 3.16 7.14
N ALA A 169 2.24 3.93 6.81
CA ALA A 169 3.61 3.58 7.13
C ALA A 169 4.48 4.82 7.30
N THR A 170 5.64 4.62 7.95
CA THR A 170 6.67 5.64 8.19
C THR A 170 8.04 5.16 7.69
N GLY A 171 9.03 6.05 7.65
CA GLY A 171 10.41 5.77 7.26
C GLY A 171 10.81 6.33 5.89
N GLY A 172 12.09 6.62 5.73
CA GLY A 172 12.65 7.24 4.54
C GLY A 172 12.11 8.65 4.25
N THR A 173 12.38 9.15 3.06
CA THR A 173 11.79 10.42 2.56
C THR A 173 10.47 10.09 1.87
N ILE A 174 9.37 10.71 2.32
CA ILE A 174 8.02 10.42 1.84
C ILE A 174 7.58 11.49 0.83
N THR A 175 7.13 11.03 -0.34
CA THR A 175 6.48 11.86 -1.37
C THR A 175 5.15 11.24 -1.79
N THR A 176 4.33 11.96 -2.54
CA THR A 176 3.05 11.47 -3.07
C THR A 176 2.99 11.59 -4.59
N SER A 177 2.30 10.65 -5.22
CA SER A 177 2.01 10.65 -6.65
C SER A 177 0.60 10.10 -6.86
N GLY A 178 -0.38 10.99 -7.10
CA GLY A 178 -1.79 10.62 -7.11
C GLY A 178 -2.19 10.00 -5.76
N ASN A 179 -2.85 8.86 -5.81
CA ASN A 179 -3.33 8.13 -4.62
C ASN A 179 -2.26 7.26 -3.95
N PHE A 180 -0.97 7.50 -4.23
CA PHE A 180 0.12 6.67 -3.75
C PHE A 180 1.13 7.47 -2.94
N LYS A 181 1.60 6.89 -1.83
CA LYS A 181 2.79 7.32 -1.10
C LYS A 181 4.02 6.56 -1.60
N ILE A 182 5.14 7.27 -1.64
CA ILE A 182 6.43 6.75 -2.07
C ILE A 182 7.44 7.06 -0.98
N HIS A 183 8.05 6.01 -0.44
CA HIS A 183 9.15 6.11 0.52
C HIS A 183 10.47 5.86 -0.20
N THR A 184 11.39 6.82 -0.14
CA THR A 184 12.72 6.74 -0.74
C THR A 184 13.76 6.62 0.35
N PHE A 185 14.58 5.57 0.29
CA PHE A 185 15.71 5.34 1.19
C PHE A 185 17.00 5.46 0.42
N THR A 186 17.85 6.42 0.80
CA THR A 186 19.19 6.65 0.27
C THR A 186 20.29 6.31 1.28
N GLY A 187 19.93 5.81 2.44
CA GLY A 187 20.74 5.29 3.52
C GLY A 187 19.98 4.23 4.28
N ASN A 188 20.68 3.48 5.15
CA ASN A 188 20.04 2.48 6.00
C ASN A 188 18.94 3.10 6.84
N GLY A 189 17.86 2.34 7.06
CA GLY A 189 16.70 2.78 7.83
C GLY A 189 15.70 1.66 8.05
N THR A 190 14.49 2.06 8.42
CA THR A 190 13.37 1.15 8.64
C THR A 190 12.14 1.66 7.92
N PHE A 191 11.39 0.75 7.30
CA PHE A 191 10.04 0.98 6.83
C PHE A 191 9.09 0.35 7.84
N GLU A 192 8.30 1.15 8.55
CA GLU A 192 7.39 0.69 9.58
C GLU A 192 5.95 0.83 9.08
N VAL A 193 5.24 -0.28 9.00
CA VAL A 193 3.80 -0.32 8.72
C VAL A 193 3.06 -0.14 10.04
N THR A 194 2.30 0.94 10.17
CA THR A 194 1.57 1.35 11.37
C THR A 194 0.09 1.01 11.33
N GLY A 195 -0.47 0.76 10.15
CA GLY A 195 -1.87 0.37 9.97
C GLY A 195 -2.11 -0.29 8.61
N LEU A 196 -3.07 -1.20 8.57
CA LEU A 196 -3.48 -1.89 7.35
C LEU A 196 -4.77 -1.29 6.78
N SER A 197 -4.96 -1.49 5.49
CA SER A 197 -6.24 -1.27 4.82
C SER A 197 -7.25 -2.35 5.23
N ASN A 198 -8.51 -1.97 5.35
CA ASN A 198 -9.61 -2.93 5.50
C ASN A 198 -9.94 -3.68 4.19
N SER A 199 -9.28 -3.32 3.08
CA SER A 199 -9.29 -4.10 1.85
C SER A 199 -7.98 -4.91 1.77
N PRO A 200 -7.99 -6.25 1.96
CA PRO A 200 -6.78 -7.07 1.99
C PRO A 200 -5.90 -6.93 0.74
N ALA A 201 -6.50 -6.70 -0.43
CA ALA A 201 -5.79 -6.49 -1.67
C ALA A 201 -4.87 -5.25 -1.65
N ASN A 202 -5.18 -4.25 -0.81
CA ASN A 202 -4.38 -3.03 -0.66
C ASN A 202 -3.25 -3.17 0.39
N ASN A 203 -3.12 -4.33 1.04
CA ASN A 203 -2.07 -4.62 2.04
C ASN A 203 -0.84 -5.26 1.41
N ALA A 204 -0.48 -4.81 0.22
CA ALA A 204 0.75 -5.13 -0.47
C ALA A 204 1.42 -3.83 -0.94
N ILE A 205 2.71 -3.87 -1.17
CA ILE A 205 3.50 -2.72 -1.63
C ILE A 205 4.22 -3.05 -2.94
N SER A 206 4.38 -2.03 -3.79
CA SER A 206 5.32 -2.06 -4.91
C SER A 206 6.70 -1.61 -4.43
N TYR A 207 7.76 -2.19 -4.95
CA TYR A 207 9.12 -1.80 -4.59
C TYR A 207 10.06 -1.76 -5.79
N ALA A 208 11.13 -0.97 -5.67
CA ALA A 208 12.33 -1.07 -6.49
C ALA A 208 13.56 -1.00 -5.58
N ILE A 209 14.50 -1.94 -5.75
CA ILE A 209 15.74 -2.05 -4.96
C ILE A 209 16.90 -2.06 -5.93
N SER A 210 17.74 -1.04 -5.89
CA SER A 210 19.04 -1.02 -6.58
C SER A 210 20.16 -1.16 -5.56
N ALA A 211 21.08 -2.09 -5.79
CA ALA A 211 22.26 -2.25 -4.97
C ALA A 211 23.35 -1.23 -5.34
N GLY A 212 24.44 -1.16 -4.58
CA GLY A 212 25.61 -0.35 -4.93
C GLY A 212 26.32 -0.89 -6.15
N GLY A 213 26.71 -0.02 -7.10
CA GLY A 213 27.49 -0.37 -8.27
C GLY A 213 28.96 -0.67 -7.92
N GLY A 214 29.64 -1.44 -8.75
CA GLY A 214 31.08 -1.72 -8.63
C GLY A 214 31.92 -0.52 -9.12
N SER A 215 33.16 -0.40 -8.62
CA SER A 215 34.10 0.57 -9.15
C SER A 215 34.75 0.09 -10.45
N ALA A 216 35.21 1.03 -11.23
CA ALA A 216 36.12 0.73 -12.32
C ALA A 216 37.50 0.26 -11.80
N ALA A 217 38.26 -0.43 -12.66
CA ALA A 217 39.69 -0.64 -12.42
C ALA A 217 40.53 0.37 -13.18
N GLY A 218 41.78 0.48 -12.80
CA GLY A 218 42.73 1.46 -13.39
C GLY A 218 43.05 1.20 -14.88
N TYR A 219 42.87 -0.03 -15.37
CA TYR A 219 43.13 -0.40 -16.76
C TYR A 219 41.85 -0.60 -17.59
N TYR A 220 41.25 0.51 -17.91
CA TYR A 220 40.21 0.66 -18.93
C TYR A 220 38.89 -0.06 -18.73
N SER A 221 38.67 -0.85 -17.69
CA SER A 221 37.41 -1.54 -17.49
C SER A 221 36.38 -0.72 -16.72
N GLY A 222 35.14 -0.71 -17.15
CA GLY A 222 34.02 -0.14 -16.41
C GLY A 222 33.50 -1.03 -15.28
N GLY A 223 33.06 -0.47 -14.18
CA GLY A 223 32.38 -1.19 -13.10
C GLY A 223 30.96 -1.62 -13.50
N GLY A 224 30.53 -2.80 -13.05
CA GLY A 224 29.16 -3.28 -13.22
C GLY A 224 28.18 -2.49 -12.35
N ALA A 225 26.95 -2.31 -12.81
CA ALA A 225 25.88 -1.75 -12.00
C ALA A 225 25.50 -2.67 -10.84
N GLY A 226 24.96 -2.12 -9.77
CA GLY A 226 24.24 -2.90 -8.76
C GLY A 226 23.04 -3.62 -9.38
N GLY A 227 22.69 -4.77 -8.83
CA GLY A 227 21.49 -5.47 -9.26
C GLY A 227 20.27 -4.59 -9.08
N PHE A 228 19.26 -4.80 -9.92
CA PHE A 228 17.99 -4.10 -9.85
C PHE A 228 16.85 -5.10 -9.69
N ARG A 229 16.06 -4.93 -8.64
CA ARG A 229 14.90 -5.77 -8.34
C ARG A 229 13.66 -4.88 -8.23
N GLU A 230 12.60 -5.21 -8.96
CA GLU A 230 11.33 -4.48 -8.92
C GLU A 230 10.16 -5.46 -8.84
N SER A 231 9.11 -5.09 -8.11
CA SER A 231 7.81 -5.75 -8.20
C SER A 231 6.70 -4.73 -8.08
N LYS A 232 5.64 -4.94 -8.85
CA LYS A 232 4.49 -4.03 -8.94
C LYS A 232 3.22 -4.73 -8.50
N THR A 233 2.44 -4.10 -7.62
CA THR A 233 1.10 -4.56 -7.25
C THR A 233 0.11 -4.42 -8.41
N SER A 234 -0.93 -5.22 -8.40
CA SER A 234 -1.97 -5.20 -9.46
C SER A 234 -2.80 -3.91 -9.47
N TYR A 235 -2.92 -3.23 -8.34
CA TYR A 235 -3.70 -1.99 -8.21
C TYR A 235 -2.89 -0.72 -8.52
N ASP A 236 -1.57 -0.82 -8.71
CA ASP A 236 -0.72 0.33 -9.04
C ASP A 236 -0.66 0.55 -10.56
N SER A 237 -0.69 1.79 -10.99
CA SER A 237 -0.79 2.18 -12.40
C SER A 237 0.50 2.72 -13.02
N TYR A 238 1.61 2.84 -12.24
CA TYR A 238 2.85 3.37 -12.79
C TYR A 238 3.44 2.43 -13.85
N THR A 239 4.24 2.99 -14.77
CA THR A 239 4.98 2.19 -15.75
C THR A 239 6.20 1.55 -15.09
N ALA A 240 6.16 0.24 -14.90
CA ALA A 240 7.25 -0.52 -14.34
C ALA A 240 8.34 -0.82 -15.39
N SER A 241 9.54 -1.17 -14.92
CA SER A 241 10.61 -1.63 -15.80
C SER A 241 10.30 -3.01 -16.41
N PRO A 242 10.99 -3.42 -17.47
CA PRO A 242 10.87 -4.77 -18.04
C PRO A 242 11.28 -5.89 -17.06
N LEU A 243 11.96 -5.56 -15.96
CA LEU A 243 12.43 -6.49 -14.94
C LEU A 243 11.45 -6.64 -13.75
N ALA A 244 10.30 -5.97 -13.80
CA ALA A 244 9.35 -6.01 -12.72
C ALA A 244 8.67 -7.39 -12.61
N ALA A 245 8.72 -7.99 -11.43
CA ALA A 245 7.84 -9.08 -11.05
C ALA A 245 6.43 -8.57 -10.79
N SER A 246 5.44 -9.44 -10.84
CA SER A 246 4.04 -9.13 -10.53
C SER A 246 3.70 -9.42 -9.06
N GLY A 247 2.68 -8.74 -8.55
CA GLY A 247 2.04 -9.04 -7.27
C GLY A 247 2.48 -8.20 -6.08
N GLY A 248 3.64 -7.53 -6.16
CA GLY A 248 4.16 -6.77 -5.01
C GLY A 248 4.57 -7.65 -3.82
N VAL A 249 4.71 -7.05 -2.65
CA VAL A 249 5.00 -7.76 -1.38
C VAL A 249 3.86 -7.51 -0.40
N PRO A 250 3.21 -8.57 0.12
CA PRO A 250 2.26 -8.44 1.23
C PRO A 250 2.97 -7.91 2.47
N VAL A 251 2.30 -7.02 3.20
CA VAL A 251 2.85 -6.44 4.44
C VAL A 251 1.89 -6.64 5.61
N SER A 252 2.45 -6.64 6.82
CA SER A 252 1.73 -6.66 8.10
C SER A 252 2.17 -5.47 8.95
N VAL A 253 1.44 -5.18 10.03
CA VAL A 253 1.84 -4.14 11.00
C VAL A 253 3.11 -4.61 11.71
N THR A 254 4.25 -4.13 11.21
CA THR A 254 5.60 -4.44 11.73
C THR A 254 6.63 -3.52 11.10
N THR A 255 7.86 -3.62 11.60
CA THR A 255 9.02 -2.90 11.09
C THR A 255 9.85 -3.76 10.15
N TYR A 256 10.15 -3.24 8.97
CA TYR A 256 10.99 -3.89 7.95
C TYR A 256 12.32 -3.13 7.85
N PRO A 257 13.47 -3.81 8.10
CA PRO A 257 14.77 -3.18 7.93
C PRO A 257 15.04 -2.91 6.44
N VAL A 258 15.64 -1.76 6.15
CA VAL A 258 16.09 -1.35 4.82
C VAL A 258 17.59 -1.11 4.88
N VAL A 259 18.34 -1.79 4.03
CA VAL A 259 19.79 -1.66 3.91
C VAL A 259 20.11 -1.12 2.52
N ILE A 260 20.93 -0.07 2.47
CA ILE A 260 21.38 0.54 1.22
C ILE A 260 22.85 0.24 1.01
N GLY A 261 23.16 -0.40 -0.10
CA GLY A 261 24.52 -0.76 -0.47
C GLY A 261 25.34 0.46 -0.90
N ALA A 262 26.52 0.60 -0.34
CA ALA A 262 27.49 1.58 -0.82
C ALA A 262 28.04 1.18 -2.19
N GLY A 263 28.44 2.13 -3.02
CA GLY A 263 29.20 1.87 -4.22
C GLY A 263 30.63 1.38 -3.90
N GLY A 264 31.22 0.61 -4.81
CA GLY A 264 32.61 0.16 -4.70
C GLY A 264 33.58 1.34 -4.68
N ALA A 265 34.51 1.33 -3.74
CA ALA A 265 35.54 2.37 -3.65
C ALA A 265 36.45 2.36 -4.88
N GLY A 266 36.79 3.52 -5.41
CA GLY A 266 37.72 3.64 -6.53
C GLY A 266 39.09 3.07 -6.22
N VAL A 267 39.82 2.62 -7.24
CA VAL A 267 41.19 2.14 -7.14
C VAL A 267 42.12 3.10 -7.88
N SER A 268 43.23 3.46 -7.26
CA SER A 268 44.20 4.41 -7.81
C SER A 268 45.27 3.76 -8.69
N ASP A 269 45.39 2.44 -8.62
CA ASP A 269 46.46 1.70 -9.24
C ASP A 269 45.96 0.80 -10.37
N GLY A 270 46.67 0.83 -11.51
CA GLY A 270 46.30 0.15 -12.72
C GLY A 270 46.25 -1.37 -12.68
N ALA A 271 47.01 -2.00 -11.78
CA ALA A 271 47.10 -3.44 -11.70
C ALA A 271 45.95 -4.07 -10.91
N ASN A 272 45.18 -3.31 -10.11
CA ASN A 272 44.18 -3.82 -9.21
C ASN A 272 42.83 -3.96 -9.89
N LEU A 273 42.09 -4.98 -9.46
CA LEU A 273 40.66 -5.14 -9.75
C LEU A 273 39.89 -3.96 -9.15
N GLY A 274 38.83 -3.56 -9.81
CA GLY A 274 37.82 -2.70 -9.21
C GLY A 274 37.16 -3.40 -8.00
N ASN A 275 36.70 -2.61 -7.05
CA ASN A 275 35.97 -3.08 -5.89
C ASN A 275 34.51 -3.32 -6.23
N ASN A 276 33.96 -4.41 -5.73
CA ASN A 276 32.52 -4.62 -5.77
C ASN A 276 31.80 -3.56 -4.91
N GLY A 277 30.56 -3.22 -5.25
CA GLY A 277 29.66 -2.51 -4.37
C GLY A 277 29.22 -3.35 -3.17
N ALA A 278 28.20 -2.87 -2.48
CA ALA A 278 27.52 -3.59 -1.42
C ALA A 278 26.05 -3.89 -1.79
N ASN A 279 25.47 -4.92 -1.18
CA ASN A 279 24.08 -5.31 -1.41
C ASN A 279 23.12 -4.29 -0.82
N SER A 280 21.95 -4.09 -1.47
CA SER A 280 20.79 -3.45 -0.86
C SER A 280 19.71 -4.48 -0.56
N SER A 281 18.96 -4.29 0.51
CA SER A 281 17.88 -5.21 0.84
C SER A 281 16.70 -4.53 1.53
N ALA A 282 15.50 -5.07 1.31
CA ALA A 282 14.27 -4.78 2.04
C ALA A 282 13.33 -6.00 1.91
N PHE A 283 12.44 -6.24 2.87
CA PHE A 283 11.43 -7.32 2.83
C PHE A 283 12.01 -8.72 2.57
N SER A 284 13.20 -9.01 3.10
CA SER A 284 13.96 -10.25 2.83
C SER A 284 14.37 -10.43 1.35
N ILE A 285 14.24 -9.38 0.53
CA ILE A 285 14.66 -9.36 -0.85
C ILE A 285 16.00 -8.65 -0.92
N THR A 286 17.03 -9.34 -1.47
CA THR A 286 18.36 -8.78 -1.66
C THR A 286 18.58 -8.50 -3.14
N SER A 287 19.05 -7.31 -3.45
CA SER A 287 19.66 -6.93 -4.70
C SER A 287 21.16 -6.98 -4.53
N THR A 288 21.86 -7.71 -5.41
CA THR A 288 23.27 -8.00 -5.30
C THR A 288 24.12 -6.84 -5.80
N ALA A 289 25.21 -6.58 -5.12
CA ALA A 289 26.22 -5.57 -5.51
C ALA A 289 26.68 -5.73 -6.95
N GLY A 290 27.03 -4.61 -7.58
CA GLY A 290 27.73 -4.59 -8.87
C GLY A 290 29.16 -5.08 -8.75
N GLY A 291 29.62 -5.83 -9.76
CA GLY A 291 30.98 -6.33 -9.86
C GLY A 291 31.99 -5.24 -10.23
N GLY A 292 33.14 -5.25 -9.60
CA GLY A 292 34.26 -4.36 -9.96
C GLY A 292 34.84 -4.71 -11.33
N GLY A 293 35.36 -3.71 -12.03
CA GLY A 293 36.03 -3.87 -13.31
C GLY A 293 37.29 -4.72 -13.22
N GLY A 294 37.64 -5.39 -14.31
CA GLY A 294 38.83 -6.26 -14.44
C GLY A 294 40.13 -5.46 -14.45
N GLY A 295 41.15 -5.98 -13.77
CA GLY A 295 42.53 -5.43 -13.74
C GLY A 295 43.35 -5.72 -15.01
N GLY A 296 44.48 -5.12 -15.17
CA GLY A 296 45.17 -4.96 -16.45
C GLY A 296 46.61 -5.39 -16.64
N THR A 297 47.29 -6.19 -15.81
CA THR A 297 48.63 -6.64 -16.14
C THR A 297 48.91 -8.09 -15.72
N GLY A 298 49.59 -8.82 -16.61
CA GLY A 298 50.25 -10.08 -16.27
C GLY A 298 49.32 -11.28 -15.99
N GLY A 299 48.35 -11.56 -16.82
CA GLY A 299 47.34 -12.62 -16.60
C GLY A 299 46.19 -12.14 -15.73
N GLY A 300 45.89 -10.88 -15.78
CA GLY A 300 44.97 -10.17 -14.93
C GLY A 300 43.61 -10.84 -14.83
N ALA A 301 43.01 -10.77 -13.64
CA ALA A 301 41.69 -11.26 -13.38
C ALA A 301 40.66 -10.47 -14.21
N GLY A 302 39.71 -11.17 -14.76
CA GLY A 302 38.55 -10.59 -15.45
C GLY A 302 37.72 -9.69 -14.56
N GLY A 303 36.66 -9.10 -15.10
CA GLY A 303 35.67 -8.36 -14.32
C GLY A 303 35.03 -9.27 -13.27
N ASN A 304 34.72 -8.70 -12.11
CA ASN A 304 34.02 -9.42 -11.06
C ASN A 304 32.55 -9.66 -11.43
N ALA A 305 32.07 -10.85 -11.03
CA ALA A 305 30.64 -11.14 -11.11
C ALA A 305 29.86 -10.34 -10.06
N GLY A 306 28.56 -10.08 -10.32
CA GLY A 306 27.70 -9.36 -9.42
C GLY A 306 26.24 -9.33 -9.87
N GLY A 307 25.46 -8.43 -9.32
CA GLY A 307 24.13 -8.09 -9.82
C GLY A 307 24.22 -7.78 -11.31
N SER A 308 25.10 -6.86 -11.69
CA SER A 308 25.68 -6.75 -13.04
C SER A 308 27.20 -6.92 -12.93
N GLY A 309 27.80 -7.53 -13.94
CA GLY A 309 29.22 -7.84 -13.96
C GLY A 309 30.09 -6.67 -14.39
N GLY A 310 31.34 -6.60 -13.88
CA GLY A 310 32.36 -5.64 -14.33
C GLY A 310 32.86 -5.97 -15.73
N GLY A 311 33.29 -4.94 -16.48
CA GLY A 311 33.93 -5.07 -17.80
C GLY A 311 35.30 -5.74 -17.71
N GLU A 312 35.77 -6.35 -18.78
CA GLU A 312 37.13 -6.89 -18.89
C GLU A 312 38.14 -5.77 -19.07
N GLY A 313 39.24 -5.87 -18.34
CA GLY A 313 40.36 -4.94 -18.46
C GLY A 313 41.25 -5.22 -19.66
N TYR A 314 42.03 -4.20 -20.03
CA TYR A 314 43.01 -4.27 -21.08
C TYR A 314 44.02 -5.41 -20.86
N VAL A 315 44.30 -6.25 -21.88
CA VAL A 315 45.23 -7.44 -21.82
C VAL A 315 44.86 -8.50 -20.80
N SER A 316 43.66 -8.57 -20.31
CA SER A 316 43.22 -9.60 -19.37
C SER A 316 42.73 -10.84 -20.17
N ALA A 317 43.11 -12.03 -19.77
CA ALA A 317 42.57 -13.29 -20.29
C ALA A 317 41.39 -13.79 -19.42
N GLY A 318 40.95 -12.98 -18.45
CA GLY A 318 39.98 -13.41 -17.44
C GLY A 318 38.51 -13.25 -17.84
N GLY A 319 38.26 -12.56 -18.92
CA GLY A 319 36.88 -12.28 -19.43
C GLY A 319 36.12 -11.22 -18.62
N ALA A 320 34.92 -10.91 -19.07
CA ALA A 320 34.03 -10.00 -18.38
C ALA A 320 33.28 -10.72 -17.21
N GLY A 321 32.94 -9.96 -16.19
CA GLY A 321 32.18 -10.45 -15.05
C GLY A 321 30.77 -10.90 -15.45
N ALA A 322 30.30 -12.01 -14.88
CA ALA A 322 28.94 -12.47 -15.06
C ALA A 322 27.95 -11.55 -14.32
N GLY A 323 26.81 -11.28 -14.92
CA GLY A 323 25.68 -10.64 -14.27
C GLY A 323 24.72 -11.66 -13.65
N ASN A 324 23.69 -11.18 -12.97
CA ASN A 324 22.68 -11.99 -12.30
C ASN A 324 23.28 -13.09 -11.39
N THR A 325 24.26 -12.71 -10.60
CA THR A 325 25.00 -13.63 -9.72
C THR A 325 24.86 -13.18 -8.24
N PRO A 326 24.26 -14.02 -7.38
CA PRO A 326 23.59 -15.28 -7.67
C PRO A 326 22.37 -15.12 -8.58
N PRO A 327 21.97 -16.18 -9.32
CA PRO A 327 20.86 -16.09 -10.26
C PRO A 327 19.54 -15.89 -9.54
N VAL A 328 18.71 -14.97 -10.05
CA VAL A 328 17.34 -14.67 -9.61
C VAL A 328 16.44 -14.49 -10.81
N SER A 329 15.12 -14.58 -10.57
CA SER A 329 14.10 -14.35 -11.60
C SER A 329 13.09 -13.31 -11.10
N PRO A 330 12.75 -12.27 -11.90
CA PRO A 330 13.46 -11.83 -13.09
C PRO A 330 14.96 -11.55 -12.85
N PRO A 331 15.84 -11.60 -13.86
CA PRO A 331 17.26 -11.34 -13.69
C PRO A 331 17.51 -9.92 -13.19
N GLN A 332 18.49 -9.76 -12.30
CA GLN A 332 18.78 -8.47 -11.65
C GLN A 332 19.83 -7.64 -12.39
N GLY A 333 20.43 -8.16 -13.46
CA GLY A 333 21.43 -7.46 -14.27
C GLY A 333 22.14 -8.38 -15.24
N ASN A 334 23.08 -7.82 -16.01
CA ASN A 334 23.73 -8.46 -17.12
C ASN A 334 25.27 -8.47 -16.98
N ALA A 335 25.92 -9.27 -17.79
CA ALA A 335 27.39 -9.36 -17.84
C ALA A 335 28.04 -8.06 -18.31
N GLY A 336 29.28 -7.86 -17.93
CA GLY A 336 30.14 -6.85 -18.51
C GLY A 336 30.53 -7.16 -19.96
N GLY A 337 31.14 -6.19 -20.66
CA GLY A 337 31.71 -6.32 -21.99
C GLY A 337 33.15 -6.81 -21.95
N LEU A 338 33.59 -7.48 -23.02
CA LEU A 338 34.98 -7.90 -23.19
C LEU A 338 35.89 -6.71 -23.59
N ALA A 339 37.14 -6.85 -23.34
CA ALA A 339 38.16 -5.91 -23.86
C ALA A 339 38.29 -6.05 -25.38
N GLY A 340 38.83 -5.03 -25.99
CA GLY A 340 39.16 -5.05 -27.42
C GLY A 340 40.28 -6.07 -27.72
N PRO A 341 40.22 -6.84 -28.81
CA PRO A 341 41.05 -8.04 -29.09
C PRO A 341 42.55 -7.78 -29.21
N LYS A 342 43.00 -6.52 -29.31
CA LYS A 342 44.43 -6.17 -29.48
C LYS A 342 44.94 -5.19 -28.45
N GLY A 343 44.15 -4.99 -27.33
CA GLY A 343 44.50 -4.02 -26.32
C GLY A 343 44.07 -2.58 -26.67
N GLY A 344 44.35 -1.62 -25.79
CA GLY A 344 44.02 -0.21 -25.95
C GLY A 344 42.53 0.14 -25.70
N ALA A 345 41.68 -0.82 -25.37
CA ALA A 345 40.29 -0.58 -25.04
C ALA A 345 39.74 -1.63 -24.05
N GLY A 346 39.17 -1.21 -22.96
CA GLY A 346 38.47 -2.04 -22.00
C GLY A 346 36.99 -2.14 -22.26
N GLY A 347 36.36 -3.19 -21.74
CA GLY A 347 34.93 -3.41 -21.83
C GLY A 347 34.15 -2.54 -20.87
N GLY A 348 32.92 -2.18 -21.23
CA GLY A 348 31.97 -1.52 -20.34
C GLY A 348 31.43 -2.47 -19.28
N GLY A 349 31.03 -1.97 -18.11
CA GLY A 349 30.30 -2.75 -17.10
C GLY A 349 28.87 -3.09 -17.58
N GLY A 350 28.34 -4.21 -17.11
CA GLY A 350 26.94 -4.60 -17.34
C GLY A 350 25.97 -3.66 -16.64
N GLY A 351 24.80 -3.47 -17.22
CA GLY A 351 23.67 -2.74 -16.65
C GLY A 351 22.50 -3.66 -16.33
N ALA A 352 21.45 -3.11 -15.73
CA ALA A 352 20.29 -3.91 -15.35
C ALA A 352 19.59 -4.56 -16.55
N THR A 353 19.49 -3.87 -17.70
CA THR A 353 18.74 -4.38 -18.88
C THR A 353 19.62 -4.74 -20.06
N ALA A 354 20.88 -4.38 -20.05
CA ALA A 354 21.78 -4.65 -21.16
C ALA A 354 23.19 -5.07 -20.70
N VAL A 355 23.84 -5.89 -21.50
CA VAL A 355 25.26 -6.23 -21.33
C VAL A 355 26.14 -5.01 -21.58
N GLY A 356 27.31 -4.95 -20.98
CA GLY A 356 28.32 -3.96 -21.32
C GLY A 356 28.85 -4.17 -22.73
N ALA A 357 29.13 -3.09 -23.43
CA ALA A 357 29.67 -3.18 -24.77
C ALA A 357 31.16 -3.61 -24.74
N VAL A 358 31.57 -4.31 -25.80
CA VAL A 358 32.97 -4.70 -26.05
C VAL A 358 33.80 -3.47 -26.36
N GLY A 359 35.02 -3.40 -25.85
CA GLY A 359 35.99 -2.39 -26.27
C GLY A 359 36.38 -2.59 -27.73
N PHE A 360 36.55 -1.50 -28.45
CA PHE A 360 36.91 -1.50 -29.88
C PHE A 360 38.37 -1.10 -30.08
N ALA A 361 39.18 -1.98 -30.66
CA ALA A 361 40.57 -1.73 -31.01
C ALA A 361 40.86 -2.21 -32.47
N PRO A 362 40.78 -1.32 -33.46
CA PRO A 362 40.81 -1.72 -34.90
C PRO A 362 42.21 -2.05 -35.42
N GLY A 363 43.28 -1.63 -34.75
CA GLY A 363 44.66 -1.77 -35.26
C GLY A 363 45.51 -2.84 -34.57
N PRO A 364 46.68 -3.18 -35.16
CA PRO A 364 47.63 -4.09 -34.51
C PRO A 364 48.38 -3.47 -33.34
N ASN A 365 48.29 -2.16 -33.15
CA ASN A 365 48.91 -1.41 -32.06
C ASN A 365 47.89 -0.89 -31.05
N SER A 366 48.26 -0.82 -29.79
CA SER A 366 47.45 -0.36 -28.66
C SER A 366 47.00 1.11 -28.72
N ASP A 367 47.38 1.85 -29.80
CA ASP A 367 47.27 3.31 -29.81
C ASP A 367 45.97 3.87 -30.40
N THR A 368 44.97 3.00 -30.74
CA THR A 368 43.75 3.42 -31.42
C THR A 368 42.46 2.84 -30.82
N GLY A 369 42.46 2.48 -29.53
CA GLY A 369 41.30 1.82 -28.88
C GLY A 369 40.26 2.77 -28.32
N SER A 370 38.98 2.42 -28.46
CA SER A 370 37.84 3.09 -27.80
C SER A 370 37.17 2.17 -26.80
N GLY A 371 36.94 2.65 -25.60
CA GLY A 371 36.27 1.88 -24.54
C GLY A 371 34.86 1.48 -24.86
N GLY A 372 34.44 0.31 -24.40
CA GLY A 372 33.06 -0.16 -24.53
C GLY A 372 32.09 0.66 -23.68
N ALA A 373 30.90 0.95 -24.18
CA ALA A 373 29.86 1.64 -23.41
C ALA A 373 29.35 0.74 -22.28
N GLY A 374 28.94 1.32 -21.18
CA GLY A 374 28.23 0.65 -20.09
C GLY A 374 26.85 0.19 -20.53
N GLY A 375 26.39 -0.96 -20.04
CA GLY A 375 25.07 -1.49 -20.27
C GLY A 375 23.98 -0.59 -19.71
N ALA A 376 22.84 -0.50 -20.40
CA ALA A 376 21.71 0.32 -19.95
C ALA A 376 21.08 -0.24 -18.66
N GLY A 377 20.64 0.68 -17.81
CA GLY A 377 19.87 0.39 -16.60
C GLY A 377 18.37 0.21 -16.86
N ALA A 378 17.63 -0.01 -15.80
CA ALA A 378 16.18 -0.19 -15.83
C ALA A 378 15.47 1.15 -15.57
N THR A 379 14.54 1.50 -16.46
CA THR A 379 13.69 2.69 -16.31
C THR A 379 12.37 2.31 -15.71
N THR A 380 11.97 2.97 -14.62
CA THR A 380 10.70 2.77 -13.92
C THR A 380 10.11 4.11 -13.51
N SER A 381 8.77 4.19 -13.46
CA SER A 381 8.03 5.35 -12.94
C SER A 381 7.60 5.20 -11.48
N ILE A 382 8.13 4.23 -10.73
CA ILE A 382 7.80 4.04 -9.31
C ILE A 382 7.99 5.32 -8.47
N PRO A 383 9.01 6.19 -8.70
CA PRO A 383 9.16 7.45 -7.97
C PRO A 383 8.15 8.55 -8.37
N GLY A 384 7.24 8.27 -9.29
CA GLY A 384 6.25 9.22 -9.80
C GLY A 384 6.57 9.80 -11.18
N SER A 385 7.80 9.62 -11.67
CA SER A 385 8.24 9.99 -13.03
C SER A 385 9.25 8.97 -13.54
N PRO A 386 9.40 8.82 -14.89
CA PRO A 386 10.36 7.88 -15.48
C PRO A 386 11.79 8.20 -15.00
N THR A 387 12.40 7.25 -14.29
CA THR A 387 13.76 7.37 -13.75
C THR A 387 14.52 6.08 -14.02
N ALA A 388 15.74 6.20 -14.52
CA ALA A 388 16.59 5.05 -14.80
C ALA A 388 17.54 4.78 -13.61
N TYR A 389 17.76 3.49 -13.29
CA TYR A 389 18.63 2.99 -12.24
C TYR A 389 19.53 1.87 -12.77
N ALA A 390 20.63 1.64 -12.10
CA ALA A 390 21.55 0.53 -12.34
C ALA A 390 22.11 0.50 -13.77
N GLY A 391 22.65 1.63 -14.25
CA GLY A 391 23.44 1.69 -15.49
C GLY A 391 24.90 1.29 -15.25
N GLY A 392 25.50 0.52 -16.15
CA GLY A 392 26.90 0.10 -16.11
C GLY A 392 27.87 1.24 -16.41
N GLY A 393 29.09 1.20 -15.86
CA GLY A 393 30.18 2.15 -16.16
C GLY A 393 30.76 1.94 -17.54
N GLY A 394 31.18 3.02 -18.21
CA GLY A 394 31.90 2.96 -19.46
C GLY A 394 33.36 2.49 -19.29
N GLY A 395 33.82 1.69 -20.21
CA GLY A 395 35.24 1.31 -20.33
C GLY A 395 36.11 2.48 -20.83
N GLY A 396 37.38 2.44 -20.51
CA GLY A 396 38.35 3.41 -21.05
C GLY A 396 38.94 2.96 -22.37
N GLY A 397 39.54 3.89 -23.09
CA GLY A 397 40.27 3.63 -24.30
C GLY A 397 41.39 4.61 -24.50
N VAL A 398 42.32 4.31 -25.43
CA VAL A 398 43.40 5.22 -25.78
C VAL A 398 42.88 6.47 -26.48
N CYS A 399 41.94 6.31 -27.43
CA CYS A 399 41.40 7.41 -28.22
C CYS A 399 40.09 7.96 -27.64
N ALA A 400 39.24 7.10 -27.09
CA ALA A 400 37.94 7.52 -26.52
C ALA A 400 37.52 6.62 -25.40
N GLY A 401 36.93 7.22 -24.34
CA GLY A 401 36.23 6.45 -23.30
C GLY A 401 34.81 6.05 -23.76
N GLY A 402 34.29 4.93 -23.27
CA GLY A 402 32.93 4.49 -23.47
C GLY A 402 31.96 5.34 -22.66
N ALA A 403 30.77 5.58 -23.19
CA ALA A 403 29.70 6.25 -22.48
C ALA A 403 29.23 5.39 -21.27
N GLY A 404 28.83 6.02 -20.18
CA GLY A 404 28.13 5.35 -19.11
C GLY A 404 26.73 4.94 -19.52
N GLY A 405 26.25 3.82 -19.02
CA GLY A 405 24.89 3.34 -19.23
C GLY A 405 23.85 4.25 -18.58
N ALA A 406 22.70 4.42 -19.22
CA ALA A 406 21.58 5.15 -18.63
C ALA A 406 21.20 4.55 -17.27
N GLY A 407 20.95 5.39 -16.25
CA GLY A 407 20.72 4.91 -14.89
C GLY A 407 21.94 5.08 -14.00
N GLY A 408 22.78 6.07 -14.29
CA GLY A 408 23.85 6.51 -13.42
C GLY A 408 25.21 5.87 -13.67
N GLY A 409 25.41 5.21 -14.81
CA GLY A 409 26.74 4.73 -15.19
C GLY A 409 27.72 5.88 -15.40
N GLY A 410 28.91 5.80 -14.80
CA GLY A 410 30.01 6.75 -15.02
C GLY A 410 30.63 6.59 -16.42
N THR A 411 31.00 7.66 -17.09
CA THR A 411 31.70 7.63 -18.38
C THR A 411 33.15 7.21 -18.21
N GLY A 412 33.62 6.36 -19.12
CA GLY A 412 35.02 6.02 -19.25
C GLY A 412 35.85 7.20 -19.81
N THR A 413 37.16 7.17 -19.64
CA THR A 413 38.06 8.21 -20.04
C THR A 413 39.11 7.72 -21.05
N THR A 414 39.80 8.66 -21.67
CA THR A 414 40.95 8.40 -22.53
C THR A 414 42.23 8.25 -21.71
N ASN A 415 43.34 7.85 -22.38
CA ASN A 415 44.67 7.77 -21.79
C ASN A 415 45.25 9.13 -21.40
N ALA A 416 44.68 10.25 -21.80
CA ALA A 416 45.15 11.57 -21.43
C ALA A 416 44.96 11.83 -19.93
N ALA A 417 46.03 12.20 -19.25
CA ALA A 417 46.08 12.44 -17.79
C ALA A 417 45.12 13.56 -17.30
N SER A 418 44.43 14.22 -18.20
CA SER A 418 43.59 15.40 -17.92
C SER A 418 42.06 15.10 -17.87
N SER A 419 41.64 13.91 -18.16
CA SER A 419 40.21 13.56 -18.10
C SER A 419 39.93 12.69 -16.87
N PRO A 420 39.31 13.22 -15.81
CA PRO A 420 38.98 12.42 -14.64
C PRO A 420 37.91 11.40 -14.98
N SER A 421 38.04 10.18 -14.47
CA SER A 421 37.00 9.18 -14.51
C SER A 421 35.73 9.70 -13.81
N GLN A 422 34.55 9.29 -14.25
CA GLN A 422 33.33 9.68 -13.59
C GLN A 422 32.85 8.56 -12.66
N ALA A 423 32.49 8.97 -11.47
CA ALA A 423 31.84 8.09 -10.53
C ALA A 423 30.47 7.61 -11.08
N GLY A 424 30.04 6.45 -10.64
CA GLY A 424 28.64 6.05 -10.77
C GLY A 424 27.72 7.01 -10.02
N GLY A 425 26.52 7.23 -10.54
CA GLY A 425 25.54 8.17 -9.97
C GLY A 425 25.13 7.74 -8.56
N THR A 426 25.16 8.68 -7.62
CA THR A 426 24.70 8.46 -6.25
C THR A 426 23.21 8.10 -6.24
N ASN A 427 22.82 7.12 -5.40
CA ASN A 427 21.44 6.66 -5.26
C ASN A 427 20.81 6.11 -6.56
N THR A 428 21.64 5.57 -7.42
CA THR A 428 21.20 4.92 -8.67
C THR A 428 21.69 3.50 -8.80
N GLY A 429 22.73 3.12 -8.05
CA GLY A 429 23.42 1.84 -8.24
C GLY A 429 24.29 1.79 -9.50
N GLY A 430 24.64 2.92 -10.08
CA GLY A 430 25.44 2.97 -11.30
C GLY A 430 26.87 2.47 -11.09
N GLY A 431 27.44 1.77 -12.09
CA GLY A 431 28.86 1.38 -12.11
C GLY A 431 29.79 2.57 -12.36
N GLY A 432 31.01 2.54 -11.80
CA GLY A 432 32.05 3.55 -12.03
C GLY A 432 32.62 3.50 -13.43
N GLY A 433 32.87 4.66 -14.06
CA GLY A 433 33.58 4.78 -15.33
C GLY A 433 35.09 4.60 -15.17
N SER A 434 35.74 3.98 -16.15
CA SER A 434 37.11 3.55 -16.07
C SER A 434 38.12 4.68 -15.98
N ARG A 435 39.22 4.35 -15.37
CA ARG A 435 40.50 5.03 -15.21
C ARG A 435 40.53 6.27 -14.31
N GLY A 436 41.32 6.13 -13.26
CA GLY A 436 41.60 7.14 -12.27
C GLY A 436 40.90 6.86 -10.91
N PRO A 437 41.40 7.53 -9.87
CA PRO A 437 40.94 7.27 -8.49
C PRO A 437 39.46 7.61 -8.23
N LEU A 438 38.81 8.25 -9.17
CA LEU A 438 37.42 8.71 -9.05
C LEU A 438 36.37 7.75 -9.68
N GLY A 439 36.78 6.63 -10.31
CA GLY A 439 35.88 5.63 -10.89
C GLY A 439 35.12 4.80 -9.84
N THR A 440 34.61 5.43 -8.79
CA THR A 440 33.82 4.80 -7.74
C THR A 440 32.48 4.34 -8.26
N GLY A 441 31.93 3.26 -7.72
CA GLY A 441 30.52 2.92 -7.95
C GLY A 441 29.57 3.88 -7.24
N GLY A 442 28.36 4.02 -7.76
CA GLY A 442 27.27 4.78 -7.11
C GLY A 442 26.59 3.98 -6.02
N SER A 443 26.11 4.62 -4.97
CA SER A 443 25.29 3.97 -3.94
C SER A 443 23.96 3.50 -4.49
N GLY A 444 23.38 2.47 -3.85
CA GLY A 444 22.05 1.96 -4.13
C GLY A 444 20.93 2.88 -3.63
N VAL A 445 19.70 2.42 -3.86
CA VAL A 445 18.46 3.08 -3.40
C VAL A 445 17.36 2.04 -3.22
N VAL A 446 16.45 2.28 -2.27
CA VAL A 446 15.22 1.50 -2.14
C VAL A 446 14.03 2.45 -2.23
N LEU A 447 13.07 2.09 -3.07
CA LEU A 447 11.81 2.78 -3.29
C LEU A 447 10.67 1.83 -2.90
N ILE A 448 9.72 2.32 -2.12
CA ILE A 448 8.55 1.58 -1.67
C ILE A 448 7.32 2.42 -1.99
N ARG A 449 6.34 1.84 -2.67
CA ARG A 449 5.14 2.56 -3.09
C ARG A 449 3.88 1.78 -2.73
N TYR A 450 2.88 2.47 -2.15
CA TYR A 450 1.60 1.87 -1.80
C TYR A 450 0.47 2.90 -1.87
N ARG A 451 -0.77 2.38 -2.00
CA ARG A 451 -2.00 3.19 -2.04
C ARG A 451 -2.36 3.67 -0.64
N PHE A 452 -2.69 4.99 -0.49
CA PHE A 452 -3.04 5.63 0.77
C PHE A 452 -4.38 6.37 0.75
N GLN A 453 -5.09 6.39 -0.39
CA GLN A 453 -6.43 6.96 -0.56
C GLN A 453 -7.14 6.41 -1.80
#